data_56ead182c0a1103f8cfbdad1e4a13855
#
_entry.id   56ead182c0a1103f8cfbdad1e4a13855
#
_cell.length_a   1.000
_cell.length_b   1.000
_cell.length_c   1.000
_cell.angle_alpha   90.00
_cell.angle_beta   90.00
_cell.angle_gamma   90.00
#
_symmetry.space_group_name_H-M   'P 1'
#
loop_
_entity.id
_entity.type
_entity.pdbx_description
1 polymer ?
#
loop_
_entity_poly.entity_id
_entity_poly.type
_entity_poly.pdbx_seq_one_letter_code
_entity_poly.pdbx_strand_id
1 'polypeptide(L)'
;MNDPIIFWNGNILTLNSFGHKAEALVMADGKIIKVGTNKEIRRLFGDPWESVDLKGKTVLPGFIDSHVHFMATAITAVGIDLSEAKSIDEILMKVEERVRATPRGEWVFGYFITHLSDRGMPTRFDLDRVSTHHPIRLTHRNGHLCSMNTKALEILGVPKELDGIEKESGEMTGVIRDPAIQVLPHPGLAMSEEKKREALKLASRLAAEKGVTTLHALDGGTRNTGAIEYLRSVEDDLAVKLVLYNQTMEIQEVLESGLPRIGGCICADGAFESHTAALLEPYADEPDHYGTLTYTQKEMSDFILQAHQQGFQVAIHCEGDRAIEQVLFSYESALRRLGRNDHRHRIEHFEIPTENQLERAAKAGIVAGMQPAFLPFFFFRGGIERYEAFLGKARLKRIHPYRTMLSYGILMTGGSDSPVTKIDPLLGISAAANHPHPDERLPVLEAIKLFTINGAKSAFEENEKGSIEAGKAADLVVLSEDPSSAHPGKIETISVEMTLVNGEVVFSRN
;
A
#
# COMPACT_ATOMS: atom_id res chain seq x y z
N MET A 1 24.96 -3.37 -26.58
CA MET A 1 24.25 -4.47 -25.93
C MET A 1 25.16 -4.98 -24.84
N ASN A 2 24.67 -4.98 -23.61
CA ASN A 2 25.41 -5.61 -22.52
C ASN A 2 25.42 -7.12 -22.74
N ASP A 3 26.46 -7.83 -22.24
CA ASP A 3 26.50 -9.28 -22.32
C ASP A 3 25.28 -9.90 -21.62
N PRO A 4 24.64 -10.92 -22.22
CA PRO A 4 23.48 -11.55 -21.62
C PRO A 4 23.81 -12.24 -20.30
N ILE A 5 22.92 -12.12 -19.32
CA ILE A 5 22.98 -12.82 -18.03
C ILE A 5 22.03 -14.02 -18.11
N ILE A 6 22.52 -15.19 -17.76
CA ILE A 6 21.74 -16.42 -17.75
C ILE A 6 21.47 -16.88 -16.32
N PHE A 7 20.19 -17.00 -15.97
CA PHE A 7 19.76 -17.73 -14.78
C PHE A 7 19.39 -19.15 -15.18
N TRP A 8 19.96 -20.13 -14.51
CA TRP A 8 19.75 -21.54 -14.82
C TRP A 8 19.56 -22.38 -13.56
N ASN A 9 19.09 -23.61 -13.72
CA ASN A 9 18.88 -24.59 -12.64
C ASN A 9 17.91 -24.04 -11.57
N GLY A 10 16.83 -23.38 -12.01
CA GLY A 10 15.79 -22.80 -11.15
C GLY A 10 14.42 -23.43 -11.33
N ASN A 11 13.50 -23.05 -10.47
CA ASN A 11 12.06 -23.28 -10.63
C ASN A 11 11.42 -21.93 -11.00
N ILE A 12 11.17 -21.70 -12.29
CA ILE A 12 10.67 -20.41 -12.79
C ILE A 12 9.17 -20.49 -13.01
N LEU A 13 8.42 -19.76 -12.18
CA LEU A 13 6.96 -19.61 -12.30
C LEU A 13 6.67 -18.40 -13.17
N THR A 14 6.37 -18.61 -14.43
CA THR A 14 6.26 -17.51 -15.41
C THR A 14 5.05 -16.62 -15.21
N LEU A 15 3.99 -17.11 -14.59
CA LEU A 15 2.68 -16.47 -14.44
C LEU A 15 2.09 -15.92 -15.75
N ASN A 16 2.53 -16.45 -16.89
CA ASN A 16 1.93 -16.16 -18.17
C ASN A 16 0.56 -16.84 -18.31
N SER A 17 -0.18 -16.50 -19.36
CA SER A 17 -1.52 -17.04 -19.63
C SER A 17 -1.56 -18.58 -19.77
N PHE A 18 -0.43 -19.23 -20.07
CA PHE A 18 -0.32 -20.67 -20.24
C PHE A 18 0.10 -21.42 -18.98
N GLY A 19 0.48 -20.71 -17.89
CA GLY A 19 0.92 -21.32 -16.65
C GLY A 19 2.20 -22.13 -16.77
N HIS A 20 3.08 -21.78 -17.72
CA HIS A 20 4.32 -22.52 -17.97
C HIS A 20 5.30 -22.39 -16.80
N LYS A 21 5.92 -23.50 -16.44
CA LYS A 21 7.12 -23.55 -15.61
C LYS A 21 8.35 -23.68 -16.52
N ALA A 22 9.43 -23.03 -16.13
CA ALA A 22 10.71 -23.10 -16.83
C ALA A 22 11.85 -23.37 -15.82
N GLU A 23 13.05 -23.67 -16.34
CA GLU A 23 14.22 -23.98 -15.52
C GLU A 23 15.32 -22.91 -15.66
N ALA A 24 15.25 -22.14 -16.76
CA ALA A 24 16.24 -21.11 -17.08
C ALA A 24 15.63 -19.93 -17.81
N LEU A 25 16.25 -18.78 -17.69
CA LEU A 25 15.94 -17.57 -18.45
C LEU A 25 17.23 -16.82 -18.84
N VAL A 26 17.13 -16.05 -19.90
CA VAL A 26 18.19 -15.14 -20.38
C VAL A 26 17.66 -13.73 -20.38
N MET A 27 18.44 -12.81 -19.87
CA MET A 27 18.15 -11.37 -19.87
C MET A 27 19.32 -10.55 -20.41
N ALA A 28 19.00 -9.49 -21.11
CA ALA A 28 19.97 -8.51 -21.62
C ALA A 28 19.27 -7.16 -21.78
N ASP A 29 20.03 -6.07 -21.64
CA ASP A 29 19.54 -4.69 -21.79
C ASP A 29 18.22 -4.43 -21.02
N GLY A 30 18.12 -4.94 -19.79
CA GLY A 30 16.96 -4.78 -18.91
C GLY A 30 15.74 -5.63 -19.26
N LYS A 31 15.82 -6.52 -20.26
CA LYS A 31 14.67 -7.32 -20.74
C LYS A 31 14.94 -8.81 -20.69
N ILE A 32 13.86 -9.57 -20.55
CA ILE A 32 13.86 -11.01 -20.72
C ILE A 32 13.97 -11.32 -22.22
N ILE A 33 15.00 -12.04 -22.60
CA ILE A 33 15.26 -12.42 -24.01
C ILE A 33 14.65 -13.78 -24.31
N LYS A 34 14.79 -14.73 -23.41
CA LYS A 34 14.31 -16.11 -23.58
C LYS A 34 14.01 -16.75 -22.25
N VAL A 35 13.00 -17.60 -22.24
CA VAL A 35 12.61 -18.46 -21.11
C VAL A 35 12.48 -19.89 -21.64
N GLY A 36 12.94 -20.90 -20.90
CA GLY A 36 12.87 -22.29 -21.33
C GLY A 36 13.50 -23.28 -20.35
N THR A 37 13.79 -24.47 -20.84
CA THR A 37 14.53 -25.49 -20.08
C THR A 37 16.03 -25.17 -20.08
N ASN A 38 16.76 -25.70 -19.09
CA ASN A 38 18.23 -25.61 -19.04
C ASN A 38 18.87 -26.07 -20.36
N LYS A 39 18.34 -27.17 -20.94
CA LYS A 39 18.85 -27.77 -22.21
C LYS A 39 18.63 -26.79 -23.37
N GLU A 40 17.47 -26.18 -23.48
CA GLU A 40 17.15 -25.21 -24.56
C GLU A 40 18.04 -23.99 -24.49
N ILE A 41 18.17 -23.41 -23.30
CA ILE A 41 18.98 -22.19 -23.08
C ILE A 41 20.45 -22.47 -23.38
N ARG A 42 21.01 -23.56 -22.84
CA ARG A 42 22.39 -23.97 -23.12
C ARG A 42 22.67 -24.22 -24.61
N ARG A 43 21.71 -24.83 -25.33
CA ARG A 43 21.84 -25.04 -26.78
C ARG A 43 21.84 -23.74 -27.57
N LEU A 44 21.05 -22.74 -27.17
CA LEU A 44 20.90 -21.48 -27.92
C LEU A 44 22.02 -20.49 -27.65
N PHE A 45 22.50 -20.43 -26.43
CA PHE A 45 23.43 -19.40 -25.98
C PHE A 45 24.88 -19.91 -25.74
N GLY A 46 25.09 -21.24 -25.63
CA GLY A 46 26.41 -21.86 -25.44
C GLY A 46 27.04 -21.53 -24.06
N ASP A 47 28.35 -21.76 -23.95
CA ASP A 47 29.22 -21.25 -22.87
C ASP A 47 30.28 -20.35 -23.53
N PRO A 48 30.67 -19.18 -23.03
CA PRO A 48 30.68 -18.71 -21.62
C PRO A 48 29.96 -17.36 -21.47
N TRP A 49 28.75 -17.36 -21.00
CA TRP A 49 28.07 -16.13 -20.59
C TRP A 49 28.16 -15.97 -19.07
N GLU A 50 27.96 -14.76 -18.58
CA GLU A 50 27.74 -14.53 -17.15
C GLU A 50 26.50 -15.35 -16.72
N SER A 51 26.70 -16.32 -15.85
CA SER A 51 25.63 -17.24 -15.47
C SER A 51 25.50 -17.37 -13.96
N VAL A 52 24.26 -17.40 -13.49
CA VAL A 52 23.89 -17.58 -12.09
C VAL A 52 23.20 -18.92 -11.92
N ASP A 53 23.81 -19.82 -11.15
CA ASP A 53 23.17 -21.07 -10.72
C ASP A 53 22.17 -20.80 -9.62
N LEU A 54 20.89 -20.95 -9.90
CA LEU A 54 19.80 -20.76 -8.96
C LEU A 54 19.71 -21.87 -7.89
N LYS A 55 20.36 -23.01 -8.10
CA LYS A 55 20.39 -24.15 -7.15
C LYS A 55 18.99 -24.61 -6.72
N GLY A 56 18.05 -24.62 -7.64
CA GLY A 56 16.66 -24.99 -7.38
C GLY A 56 15.79 -23.90 -6.76
N LYS A 57 16.30 -22.71 -6.51
CA LYS A 57 15.52 -21.57 -5.99
C LYS A 57 14.41 -21.18 -6.97
N THR A 58 13.37 -20.54 -6.45
CA THR A 58 12.20 -20.16 -7.24
C THR A 58 12.33 -18.73 -7.75
N VAL A 59 12.03 -18.52 -9.02
CA VAL A 59 11.94 -17.20 -9.64
C VAL A 59 10.49 -16.88 -9.98
N LEU A 60 10.06 -15.70 -9.55
CA LEU A 60 8.77 -15.09 -9.89
C LEU A 60 9.00 -13.75 -10.60
N PRO A 61 7.99 -13.21 -11.32
CA PRO A 61 8.00 -11.79 -11.64
C PRO A 61 8.17 -10.99 -10.36
N GLY A 62 8.90 -9.89 -10.41
CA GLY A 62 9.04 -8.98 -9.28
C GLY A 62 7.68 -8.56 -8.75
N PHE A 63 7.56 -8.48 -7.44
CA PHE A 63 6.29 -8.12 -6.82
C PHE A 63 5.92 -6.66 -7.12
N ILE A 64 4.62 -6.43 -7.25
CA ILE A 64 4.00 -5.11 -7.42
C ILE A 64 3.12 -4.89 -6.20
N ASP A 65 3.46 -3.89 -5.39
CA ASP A 65 2.58 -3.41 -4.32
C ASP A 65 1.67 -2.32 -4.90
N SER A 66 0.40 -2.63 -5.04
CA SER A 66 -0.52 -1.80 -5.81
C SER A 66 -1.19 -0.67 -5.01
N HIS A 67 -0.82 -0.47 -3.74
CA HIS A 67 -1.38 0.60 -2.90
C HIS A 67 -0.38 0.99 -1.80
N VAL A 68 0.30 2.11 -1.98
CA VAL A 68 1.30 2.62 -1.04
C VAL A 68 1.25 4.14 -0.97
N HIS A 69 1.25 4.69 0.24
CA HIS A 69 1.51 6.12 0.49
C HIS A 69 3.02 6.31 0.62
N PHE A 70 3.72 6.43 -0.52
CA PHE A 70 5.17 6.25 -0.53
C PHE A 70 5.93 7.36 0.20
N MET A 71 5.47 8.61 0.10
CA MET A 71 6.03 9.72 0.91
C MET A 71 5.89 9.47 2.41
N ALA A 72 4.72 9.01 2.86
CA ALA A 72 4.48 8.69 4.27
C ALA A 72 5.31 7.47 4.72
N THR A 73 5.41 6.45 3.85
CA THR A 73 6.25 5.26 4.07
C THR A 73 7.72 5.64 4.25
N ALA A 74 8.24 6.54 3.42
CA ALA A 74 9.62 7.01 3.51
C ALA A 74 9.91 7.69 4.85
N ILE A 75 9.01 8.56 5.30
CA ILE A 75 9.16 9.25 6.59
C ILE A 75 9.09 8.25 7.75
N THR A 76 8.20 7.26 7.64
CA THR A 76 8.08 6.19 8.64
C THR A 76 9.35 5.34 8.69
N ALA A 77 9.98 5.06 7.54
CA ALA A 77 11.20 4.27 7.45
C ALA A 77 12.41 4.89 8.18
N VAL A 78 12.48 6.24 8.23
CA VAL A 78 13.52 6.95 9.00
C VAL A 78 13.11 7.26 10.42
N GLY A 79 11.87 6.96 10.82
CA GLY A 79 11.32 7.16 12.15
C GLY A 79 11.76 6.10 13.17
N ILE A 80 11.24 6.25 14.39
CA ILE A 80 11.42 5.28 15.48
C ILE A 80 10.26 4.28 15.43
N ASP A 81 10.55 2.99 15.33
CA ASP A 81 9.53 1.95 15.53
C ASP A 81 9.22 1.82 17.03
N LEU A 82 8.00 2.19 17.41
CA LEU A 82 7.50 2.17 18.78
C LEU A 82 6.51 1.02 19.03
N SER A 83 6.38 0.08 18.06
CA SER A 83 5.40 -1.01 18.12
C SER A 83 5.56 -1.94 19.33
N GLU A 84 6.78 -2.10 19.82
CA GLU A 84 7.10 -2.97 20.96
C GLU A 84 7.13 -2.23 22.30
N ALA A 85 6.98 -0.90 22.31
CA ALA A 85 6.99 -0.13 23.53
C ALA A 85 5.70 -0.36 24.35
N LYS A 86 5.84 -0.68 25.62
CA LYS A 86 4.74 -1.07 26.51
C LYS A 86 4.37 0.03 27.51
N SER A 87 5.17 1.10 27.57
CA SER A 87 4.97 2.21 28.51
C SER A 87 5.41 3.54 27.90
N ILE A 88 4.91 4.64 28.47
CA ILE A 88 5.38 5.99 28.11
C ILE A 88 6.87 6.13 28.37
N ASP A 89 7.40 5.58 29.47
CA ASP A 89 8.80 5.68 29.82
C ASP A 89 9.69 4.96 28.78
N GLU A 90 9.27 3.80 28.26
CA GLU A 90 9.98 3.12 27.17
C GLU A 90 9.95 3.92 25.86
N ILE A 91 8.83 4.57 25.56
CA ILE A 91 8.73 5.49 24.41
C ILE A 91 9.69 6.64 24.57
N LEU A 92 9.66 7.32 25.72
CA LEU A 92 10.53 8.47 25.98
C LEU A 92 12.01 8.12 25.91
N MET A 93 12.39 6.94 26.41
CA MET A 93 13.77 6.42 26.33
C MET A 93 14.22 6.26 24.87
N LYS A 94 13.39 5.63 24.02
CA LYS A 94 13.69 5.47 22.58
C LYS A 94 13.74 6.84 21.85
N VAL A 95 12.85 7.76 22.21
CA VAL A 95 12.85 9.13 21.68
C VAL A 95 14.12 9.89 22.11
N GLU A 96 14.54 9.78 23.36
CA GLU A 96 15.77 10.40 23.86
C GLU A 96 17.02 9.87 23.14
N GLU A 97 17.11 8.57 22.90
CA GLU A 97 18.19 7.97 22.12
C GLU A 97 18.26 8.58 20.71
N ARG A 98 17.11 8.69 20.02
CA ARG A 98 17.02 9.31 18.68
C ARG A 98 17.37 10.78 18.72
N VAL A 99 16.90 11.54 19.72
CA VAL A 99 17.22 12.96 19.88
C VAL A 99 18.72 13.18 20.00
N ARG A 100 19.43 12.34 20.75
CA ARG A 100 20.91 12.41 20.88
C ARG A 100 21.63 12.20 19.54
N ALA A 101 21.06 11.40 18.65
CA ALA A 101 21.62 11.10 17.33
C ALA A 101 21.17 12.07 16.23
N THR A 102 20.22 12.98 16.53
CA THR A 102 19.62 13.90 15.55
C THR A 102 20.22 15.30 15.70
N PRO A 103 20.65 15.98 14.62
CA PRO A 103 21.10 17.35 14.67
C PRO A 103 20.04 18.28 15.25
N ARG A 104 20.50 19.26 16.06
CA ARG A 104 19.62 20.19 16.77
C ARG A 104 18.67 20.93 15.82
N GLY A 105 17.39 20.95 16.16
CA GLY A 105 16.34 21.61 15.39
C GLY A 105 15.68 20.75 14.33
N GLU A 106 16.21 19.56 14.08
CA GLU A 106 15.62 18.61 13.14
C GLU A 106 14.49 17.80 13.76
N TRP A 107 13.58 17.32 12.90
CA TRP A 107 12.44 16.53 13.31
C TRP A 107 12.82 15.14 13.83
N VAL A 108 12.12 14.71 14.87
CA VAL A 108 12.13 13.34 15.39
C VAL A 108 10.73 12.76 15.25
N PHE A 109 10.64 11.67 14.48
CA PHE A 109 9.39 10.95 14.24
C PHE A 109 9.39 9.61 14.93
N GLY A 110 8.24 9.23 15.52
CA GLY A 110 8.00 7.88 16.04
C GLY A 110 6.63 7.39 15.58
N TYR A 111 6.52 6.09 15.33
CA TYR A 111 5.35 5.46 14.73
C TYR A 111 4.97 4.18 15.45
N PHE A 112 3.75 3.74 15.17
CA PHE A 112 3.21 2.45 15.62
C PHE A 112 3.00 2.33 17.13
N ILE A 113 2.77 3.43 17.83
CA ILE A 113 2.34 3.36 19.22
C ILE A 113 1.03 2.58 19.27
N THR A 114 0.99 1.55 20.10
CA THR A 114 -0.20 0.74 20.40
C THR A 114 -0.79 1.15 21.74
N HIS A 115 -1.76 0.40 22.24
CA HIS A 115 -2.38 0.67 23.53
C HIS A 115 -1.34 0.76 24.64
N LEU A 116 -1.21 1.98 25.16
CA LEU A 116 -0.50 2.26 26.39
C LEU A 116 -1.49 2.13 27.53
N SER A 117 -1.09 1.41 28.59
CA SER A 117 -1.87 1.29 29.80
C SER A 117 -2.29 2.68 30.33
N ASP A 118 -3.41 2.75 30.98
CA ASP A 118 -4.01 3.83 31.82
C ASP A 118 -3.74 5.32 31.53
N ARG A 119 -2.62 5.70 30.92
CA ARG A 119 -2.22 7.10 30.67
C ARG A 119 -2.43 7.59 29.23
N GLY A 120 -2.78 6.71 28.28
CA GLY A 120 -2.95 7.08 26.87
C GLY A 120 -1.64 7.45 26.17
N MET A 121 -1.67 8.42 25.25
CA MET A 121 -0.50 8.90 24.51
C MET A 121 0.40 9.80 25.40
N PRO A 122 1.73 9.83 25.14
CA PRO A 122 2.60 10.83 25.75
C PRO A 122 2.09 12.24 25.47
N THR A 123 2.10 13.11 26.47
CA THR A 123 1.72 14.51 26.30
C THR A 123 2.89 15.35 25.80
N ARG A 124 2.64 16.61 25.38
CA ARG A 124 3.72 17.55 25.07
C ARG A 124 4.67 17.76 26.26
N PHE A 125 4.14 17.72 27.47
CA PHE A 125 4.95 17.90 28.68
C PHE A 125 5.92 16.73 28.88
N ASP A 126 5.53 15.51 28.56
CA ASP A 126 6.42 14.35 28.59
C ASP A 126 7.52 14.50 27.51
N LEU A 127 7.15 14.90 26.31
CA LEU A 127 8.07 15.06 25.18
C LEU A 127 9.01 16.27 25.34
N ASP A 128 8.55 17.38 25.94
CA ASP A 128 9.37 18.55 26.23
C ASP A 128 10.47 18.25 27.27
N ARG A 129 10.26 17.27 28.16
CA ARG A 129 11.29 16.77 29.07
C ARG A 129 12.44 16.10 28.32
N VAL A 130 12.16 15.49 27.16
CA VAL A 130 13.17 14.88 26.29
C VAL A 130 13.88 15.95 25.47
N SER A 131 13.14 16.84 24.81
CA SER A 131 13.73 17.95 24.06
C SER A 131 12.75 19.09 23.79
N THR A 132 13.21 20.31 24.08
CA THR A 132 12.56 21.58 23.67
C THR A 132 13.15 22.14 22.37
N HIS A 133 14.18 21.50 21.81
CA HIS A 133 14.90 21.99 20.62
C HIS A 133 14.54 21.22 19.35
N HIS A 134 14.22 19.94 19.47
CA HIS A 134 13.79 19.12 18.36
C HIS A 134 12.27 19.10 18.28
N PRO A 135 11.66 19.38 17.14
CA PRO A 135 10.25 19.09 16.95
C PRO A 135 10.05 17.57 16.97
N ILE A 136 9.16 17.09 17.84
CA ILE A 136 8.88 15.66 18.03
C ILE A 136 7.42 15.40 17.68
N ARG A 137 7.18 14.40 16.81
CA ARG A 137 5.85 13.86 16.55
C ARG A 137 5.87 12.35 16.69
N LEU A 138 4.97 11.85 17.52
CA LEU A 138 4.73 10.41 17.70
C LEU A 138 3.32 10.08 17.21
N THR A 139 3.20 9.09 16.33
CA THR A 139 1.94 8.72 15.71
C THR A 139 1.47 7.37 16.23
N HIS A 140 0.23 7.30 16.64
CA HIS A 140 -0.43 6.06 16.99
C HIS A 140 -0.57 5.16 15.76
N ARG A 141 -0.64 3.87 15.99
CA ARG A 141 -0.69 2.84 14.95
C ARG A 141 -1.80 3.05 13.91
N ASN A 142 -2.97 3.52 14.31
CA ASN A 142 -4.11 3.73 13.41
C ASN A 142 -4.02 5.01 12.56
N GLY A 143 -2.98 5.84 12.74
CA GLY A 143 -2.83 7.10 12.02
C GLY A 143 -3.75 8.26 12.45
N HIS A 144 -4.82 7.98 13.22
CA HIS A 144 -5.86 8.94 13.61
C HIS A 144 -5.59 9.65 14.96
N LEU A 145 -4.40 9.42 15.54
CA LEU A 145 -3.99 9.96 16.84
C LEU A 145 -2.49 10.19 16.81
N CYS A 146 -2.05 11.35 17.26
CA CYS A 146 -0.63 11.63 17.43
C CYS A 146 -0.37 12.50 18.65
N SER A 147 0.88 12.53 19.09
CA SER A 147 1.40 13.45 20.11
C SER A 147 2.49 14.31 19.51
N MET A 148 2.49 15.58 19.89
CA MET A 148 3.50 16.56 19.49
C MET A 148 4.03 17.30 20.71
N ASN A 149 5.34 17.58 20.72
CA ASN A 149 5.91 18.47 21.73
C ASN A 149 5.63 19.94 21.39
N THR A 150 5.92 20.85 22.34
CA THR A 150 5.69 22.29 22.16
C THR A 150 6.36 22.81 20.88
N LYS A 151 7.58 22.39 20.59
CA LYS A 151 8.33 22.82 19.41
C LYS A 151 7.66 22.42 18.09
N ALA A 152 7.11 21.21 18.00
CA ALA A 152 6.38 20.74 16.84
C ALA A 152 5.06 21.50 16.62
N LEU A 153 4.31 21.75 17.71
CA LEU A 153 3.06 22.55 17.67
C LEU A 153 3.31 23.97 17.16
N GLU A 154 4.41 24.62 17.61
CA GLU A 154 4.82 25.94 17.16
C GLU A 154 5.16 25.98 15.67
N ILE A 155 5.98 25.04 15.19
CA ILE A 155 6.42 24.99 13.79
C ILE A 155 5.24 24.76 12.83
N LEU A 156 4.29 23.91 13.23
CA LEU A 156 3.11 23.63 12.40
C LEU A 156 2.00 24.68 12.57
N GLY A 157 2.14 25.61 13.51
CA GLY A 157 1.14 26.64 13.76
C GLY A 157 -0.21 26.07 14.17
N VAL A 158 -0.24 25.01 15.00
CA VAL A 158 -1.47 24.29 15.36
C VAL A 158 -2.44 25.21 16.10
N PRO A 159 -3.65 25.48 15.55
CA PRO A 159 -4.63 26.34 16.21
C PRO A 159 -5.20 25.68 17.46
N LYS A 160 -5.23 26.39 18.58
CA LYS A 160 -5.77 25.87 19.84
C LYS A 160 -7.25 25.47 19.77
N GLU A 161 -8.03 26.15 18.92
CA GLU A 161 -9.49 25.96 18.82
C GLU A 161 -9.90 24.96 17.74
N LEU A 162 -8.93 24.29 17.10
CA LEU A 162 -9.23 23.26 16.11
C LEU A 162 -9.87 22.05 16.80
N ASP A 163 -10.96 21.54 16.23
CA ASP A 163 -11.60 20.32 16.71
C ASP A 163 -10.65 19.13 16.60
N GLY A 164 -10.58 18.29 17.63
CA GLY A 164 -9.60 17.21 17.75
C GLY A 164 -8.33 17.57 18.52
N ILE A 165 -8.16 18.81 18.96
CA ILE A 165 -7.06 19.20 19.87
C ILE A 165 -7.44 18.90 21.31
N GLU A 166 -6.71 17.99 21.95
CA GLU A 166 -6.93 17.68 23.38
C GLU A 166 -6.39 18.79 24.29
N LYS A 167 -7.21 19.18 25.26
CA LYS A 167 -6.88 20.25 26.23
C LYS A 167 -7.04 19.75 27.66
N GLU A 168 -6.16 20.20 28.53
CA GLU A 168 -6.27 20.04 29.98
C GLU A 168 -6.15 21.44 30.63
N SER A 169 -7.12 21.80 31.43
CA SER A 169 -7.17 23.16 32.09
C SER A 169 -7.03 24.32 31.09
N GLY A 170 -7.53 24.18 29.87
CA GLY A 170 -7.48 25.19 28.80
C GLY A 170 -6.17 25.23 28.00
N GLU A 171 -5.18 24.40 28.35
CA GLU A 171 -3.91 24.28 27.63
C GLU A 171 -3.89 23.03 26.79
N MET A 172 -3.29 23.09 25.56
CA MET A 172 -3.11 21.93 24.70
C MET A 172 -2.22 20.89 25.36
N THR A 173 -2.67 19.64 25.41
CA THR A 173 -1.83 18.52 25.92
C THR A 173 -0.78 18.08 24.91
N GLY A 174 -0.89 18.49 23.65
CA GLY A 174 -0.08 18.01 22.54
C GLY A 174 -0.61 16.73 21.90
N VAL A 175 -1.66 16.15 22.47
CA VAL A 175 -2.37 15.01 21.87
C VAL A 175 -3.39 15.54 20.87
N ILE A 176 -3.35 15.03 19.64
CA ILE A 176 -4.16 15.47 18.51
C ILE A 176 -4.87 14.28 17.91
N ARG A 177 -6.17 14.43 17.65
CA ARG A 177 -7.05 13.40 17.07
C ARG A 177 -7.68 13.92 15.79
N ASP A 178 -8.30 13.05 15.01
CA ASP A 178 -9.21 13.47 13.96
C ASP A 178 -10.37 14.29 14.55
N PRO A 179 -10.86 15.34 13.84
CA PRO A 179 -10.50 15.70 12.46
C PRO A 179 -9.24 16.54 12.31
N ALA A 180 -8.60 16.99 13.39
CA ALA A 180 -7.45 17.91 13.34
C ALA A 180 -6.28 17.32 12.52
N ILE A 181 -5.98 16.01 12.65
CA ILE A 181 -4.89 15.37 11.90
C ILE A 181 -5.10 15.51 10.40
N GLN A 182 -6.34 15.45 9.92
CA GLN A 182 -6.66 15.50 8.50
C GLN A 182 -6.40 16.86 7.84
N VAL A 183 -6.43 17.94 8.63
CA VAL A 183 -6.25 19.31 8.09
C VAL A 183 -4.89 19.91 8.39
N LEU A 184 -4.12 19.31 9.32
CA LEU A 184 -2.77 19.78 9.62
C LEU A 184 -1.77 19.34 8.54
N PRO A 185 -0.79 20.23 8.20
CA PRO A 185 0.26 19.86 7.25
C PRO A 185 0.99 18.58 7.69
N HIS A 186 1.32 17.72 6.74
CA HIS A 186 2.14 16.55 7.04
C HIS A 186 3.55 17.03 7.40
N PRO A 187 4.09 16.67 8.59
CA PRO A 187 5.37 17.23 9.05
C PRO A 187 6.57 16.81 8.19
N GLY A 188 6.44 15.78 7.37
CA GLY A 188 7.43 15.42 6.36
C GLY A 188 7.67 16.53 5.32
N LEU A 189 6.69 17.41 5.10
CA LEU A 189 6.88 18.59 4.25
C LEU A 189 7.94 19.55 4.81
N ALA A 190 8.16 19.56 6.12
CA ALA A 190 9.17 20.38 6.78
C ALA A 190 10.59 19.78 6.76
N MET A 191 10.76 18.57 6.21
CA MET A 191 12.09 17.97 6.01
C MET A 191 12.81 18.66 4.85
N SER A 192 14.15 18.74 4.92
CA SER A 192 14.94 19.19 3.78
C SER A 192 14.80 18.22 2.59
N GLU A 193 14.95 18.73 1.36
CA GLU A 193 14.86 17.93 0.13
C GLU A 193 15.86 16.76 0.14
N GLU A 194 17.06 16.98 0.64
CA GLU A 194 18.08 15.94 0.78
C GLU A 194 17.60 14.80 1.70
N LYS A 195 17.01 15.12 2.85
CA LYS A 195 16.50 14.12 3.79
C LYS A 195 15.28 13.38 3.26
N LYS A 196 14.39 14.06 2.55
CA LYS A 196 13.28 13.40 1.85
C LYS A 196 13.81 12.39 0.84
N ARG A 197 14.82 12.79 0.04
CA ARG A 197 15.45 11.91 -0.95
C ARG A 197 16.08 10.68 -0.31
N GLU A 198 16.84 10.85 0.77
CA GLU A 198 17.45 9.73 1.50
C GLU A 198 16.39 8.81 2.15
N ALA A 199 15.30 9.36 2.67
CA ALA A 199 14.19 8.59 3.21
C ALA A 199 13.50 7.74 2.12
N LEU A 200 13.24 8.31 0.93
CA LEU A 200 12.68 7.59 -0.22
C LEU A 200 13.62 6.49 -0.73
N LYS A 201 14.92 6.78 -0.82
CA LYS A 201 15.93 5.76 -1.16
C LYS A 201 15.94 4.61 -0.17
N LEU A 202 15.86 4.91 1.13
CA LEU A 202 15.79 3.87 2.16
C LEU A 202 14.51 3.04 2.01
N ALA A 203 13.35 3.69 1.90
CA ALA A 203 12.07 2.99 1.73
C ALA A 203 12.04 2.11 0.48
N SER A 204 12.60 2.59 -0.64
CA SER A 204 12.68 1.81 -1.89
C SER A 204 13.59 0.59 -1.75
N ARG A 205 14.73 0.70 -1.03
CA ARG A 205 15.57 -0.45 -0.71
C ARG A 205 14.86 -1.48 0.18
N LEU A 206 14.17 -1.01 1.23
CA LEU A 206 13.38 -1.89 2.10
C LEU A 206 12.27 -2.62 1.34
N ALA A 207 11.65 -1.97 0.35
CA ALA A 207 10.70 -2.61 -0.54
C ALA A 207 11.38 -3.67 -1.44
N ALA A 208 12.54 -3.36 -2.00
CA ALA A 208 13.32 -4.31 -2.79
C ALA A 208 13.79 -5.52 -1.98
N GLU A 209 14.13 -5.37 -0.68
CA GLU A 209 14.42 -6.48 0.25
C GLU A 209 13.24 -7.44 0.41
N LYS A 210 12.02 -6.98 0.14
CA LYS A 210 10.78 -7.76 0.15
C LYS A 210 10.37 -8.29 -1.23
N GLY A 211 11.24 -8.16 -2.23
CA GLY A 211 11.00 -8.64 -3.59
C GLY A 211 10.15 -7.70 -4.45
N VAL A 212 9.85 -6.50 -3.96
CA VAL A 212 9.06 -5.52 -4.71
C VAL A 212 9.94 -4.84 -5.76
N THR A 213 9.42 -4.73 -6.97
CA THR A 213 10.06 -4.05 -8.10
C THR A 213 9.27 -2.84 -8.58
N THR A 214 8.00 -2.75 -8.20
CA THR A 214 7.12 -1.62 -8.56
C THR A 214 6.17 -1.30 -7.39
N LEU A 215 6.02 -0.01 -7.09
CA LEU A 215 5.04 0.53 -6.15
C LEU A 215 4.02 1.38 -6.90
N HIS A 216 2.73 1.17 -6.63
CA HIS A 216 1.72 2.16 -7.00
C HIS A 216 1.66 3.18 -5.87
N ALA A 217 2.26 4.34 -6.11
CA ALA A 217 2.34 5.43 -5.15
C ALA A 217 1.09 6.31 -5.25
N LEU A 218 0.29 6.30 -4.20
CA LEU A 218 -0.94 7.07 -4.06
C LEU A 218 -0.61 8.27 -3.17
N ASP A 219 -0.04 9.29 -3.78
CA ASP A 219 0.48 10.49 -3.11
C ASP A 219 -0.07 11.77 -3.77
N GLY A 220 0.10 12.92 -3.14
CA GLY A 220 -0.38 14.20 -3.67
C GLY A 220 -1.51 14.80 -2.87
N GLY A 221 -2.29 15.67 -3.53
CA GLY A 221 -3.38 16.43 -2.91
C GLY A 221 -2.92 17.51 -1.94
N THR A 222 -3.88 18.11 -1.24
CA THR A 222 -3.63 19.28 -0.38
C THR A 222 -2.72 18.97 0.81
N ARG A 223 -2.68 17.73 1.28
CA ARG A 223 -1.83 17.29 2.40
C ARG A 223 -0.38 17.07 2.01
N ASN A 224 -0.12 16.85 0.73
CA ASN A 224 1.21 16.52 0.19
C ASN A 224 1.43 17.18 -1.17
N THR A 225 1.19 18.50 -1.21
CA THR A 225 1.33 19.31 -2.42
C THR A 225 2.75 19.20 -3.00
N GLY A 226 2.85 18.99 -4.30
CA GLY A 226 4.14 18.83 -5.01
C GLY A 226 4.78 17.45 -4.87
N ALA A 227 4.10 16.48 -4.22
CA ALA A 227 4.65 15.13 -4.05
C ALA A 227 4.89 14.42 -5.38
N ILE A 228 3.99 14.59 -6.34
CA ILE A 228 4.10 13.93 -7.66
C ILE A 228 5.33 14.40 -8.42
N GLU A 229 5.54 15.71 -8.50
CA GLU A 229 6.72 16.31 -9.15
C GLU A 229 7.99 15.90 -8.44
N TYR A 230 7.94 15.85 -7.11
CA TYR A 230 9.07 15.43 -6.30
C TYR A 230 9.41 13.95 -6.51
N LEU A 231 8.44 13.06 -6.45
CA LEU A 231 8.65 11.63 -6.70
C LEU A 231 9.23 11.37 -8.10
N ARG A 232 8.73 12.06 -9.13
CA ARG A 232 9.31 12.00 -10.48
C ARG A 232 10.77 12.46 -10.52
N SER A 233 11.09 13.53 -9.78
CA SER A 233 12.46 14.09 -9.79
C SER A 233 13.51 13.19 -9.15
N VAL A 234 13.08 12.21 -8.35
CA VAL A 234 13.97 11.29 -7.62
C VAL A 234 13.84 9.84 -8.08
N GLU A 235 12.98 9.54 -9.06
CA GLU A 235 12.65 8.18 -9.49
C GLU A 235 13.91 7.37 -9.90
N ASP A 236 14.83 8.00 -10.61
CA ASP A 236 16.10 7.37 -11.04
C ASP A 236 17.02 6.98 -9.86
N ASP A 237 16.80 7.52 -8.69
CA ASP A 237 17.57 7.19 -7.48
C ASP A 237 17.01 6.00 -6.71
N LEU A 238 15.80 5.53 -7.06
CA LEU A 238 15.07 4.53 -6.30
C LEU A 238 15.44 3.11 -6.74
N ALA A 239 15.40 2.18 -5.81
CA ALA A 239 15.60 0.76 -6.08
C ALA A 239 14.38 0.08 -6.74
N VAL A 240 13.23 0.75 -6.82
CA VAL A 240 11.97 0.24 -7.38
C VAL A 240 11.33 1.27 -8.29
N LYS A 241 10.52 0.81 -9.24
CA LYS A 241 9.73 1.65 -10.16
C LYS A 241 8.50 2.21 -9.47
N LEU A 242 8.01 3.37 -9.93
CA LEU A 242 6.79 3.98 -9.44
C LEU A 242 5.70 4.01 -10.51
N VAL A 243 4.47 3.72 -10.10
CA VAL A 243 3.23 4.02 -10.82
C VAL A 243 2.50 5.08 -10.00
N LEU A 244 2.48 6.31 -10.50
CA LEU A 244 1.98 7.45 -9.74
C LEU A 244 0.47 7.65 -9.92
N TYR A 245 -0.23 7.87 -8.80
CA TYR A 245 -1.60 8.37 -8.74
C TYR A 245 -1.57 9.71 -7.99
N ASN A 246 -2.11 10.77 -8.62
CA ASN A 246 -2.24 12.04 -7.90
C ASN A 246 -3.50 12.02 -7.04
N GLN A 247 -3.33 12.02 -5.72
CA GLN A 247 -4.42 11.93 -4.73
C GLN A 247 -5.14 13.27 -4.58
N THR A 248 -5.73 13.73 -5.64
CA THR A 248 -6.49 14.98 -5.72
C THR A 248 -7.83 14.78 -6.42
N MET A 249 -8.80 15.67 -6.18
CA MET A 249 -10.03 15.80 -6.97
C MET A 249 -9.92 16.91 -8.02
N GLU A 250 -8.82 17.66 -8.05
CA GLU A 250 -8.58 18.76 -8.96
C GLU A 250 -8.12 18.25 -10.33
N ILE A 251 -9.07 18.16 -11.28
CA ILE A 251 -8.84 17.65 -12.64
C ILE A 251 -7.69 18.39 -13.33
N GLN A 252 -7.65 19.72 -13.17
CA GLN A 252 -6.67 20.57 -13.83
C GLN A 252 -5.24 20.26 -13.36
N GLU A 253 -5.04 19.98 -12.07
CA GLU A 253 -3.74 19.59 -11.50
C GLU A 253 -3.20 18.31 -12.15
N VAL A 254 -4.08 17.33 -12.41
CA VAL A 254 -3.67 16.08 -13.05
C VAL A 254 -3.40 16.27 -14.54
N LEU A 255 -4.15 17.10 -15.23
CA LEU A 255 -3.89 17.48 -16.63
C LEU A 255 -2.52 18.15 -16.77
N GLU A 256 -2.18 19.08 -15.88
CA GLU A 256 -0.89 19.78 -15.86
C GLU A 256 0.26 18.84 -15.55
N SER A 257 0.07 17.89 -14.64
CA SER A 257 1.07 16.86 -14.33
C SER A 257 1.26 15.83 -15.45
N GLY A 258 0.32 15.73 -16.40
CA GLY A 258 0.34 14.75 -17.49
C GLY A 258 0.21 13.29 -17.04
N LEU A 259 -0.32 13.04 -15.83
CA LEU A 259 -0.59 11.69 -15.35
C LEU A 259 -1.88 11.14 -15.99
N PRO A 260 -1.93 9.84 -16.31
CA PRO A 260 -3.13 9.19 -16.80
C PRO A 260 -4.08 8.74 -15.67
N ARG A 261 -3.75 9.07 -14.40
CA ARG A 261 -4.42 8.53 -13.20
C ARG A 261 -4.71 9.64 -12.20
N ILE A 262 -5.89 9.56 -11.58
CA ILE A 262 -6.36 10.52 -10.58
C ILE A 262 -6.96 9.78 -9.39
N GLY A 263 -6.85 10.36 -8.18
CA GLY A 263 -7.35 9.76 -6.96
C GLY A 263 -6.31 8.89 -6.29
N GLY A 264 -6.65 7.65 -6.03
CA GLY A 264 -5.87 6.73 -5.21
C GLY A 264 -6.59 6.51 -3.89
N CYS A 265 -6.23 7.24 -2.86
CA CYS A 265 -6.89 7.16 -1.55
C CYS A 265 -7.71 8.44 -1.26
N ILE A 266 -8.56 8.87 -2.22
CA ILE A 266 -9.62 9.83 -1.93
C ILE A 266 -10.69 9.11 -1.13
N CYS A 267 -10.79 9.45 0.16
CA CYS A 267 -11.67 8.76 1.09
C CYS A 267 -13.12 9.12 0.85
N ALA A 268 -13.90 8.23 0.21
CA ALA A 268 -15.36 8.35 0.15
C ALA A 268 -15.98 8.16 1.54
N ASP A 269 -15.34 7.39 2.40
CA ASP A 269 -15.65 7.22 3.82
C ASP A 269 -14.37 7.11 4.66
N GLY A 270 -14.47 6.67 5.91
CA GLY A 270 -13.34 6.39 6.79
C GLY A 270 -13.12 4.90 7.02
N ALA A 271 -12.78 4.51 8.26
CA ALA A 271 -12.42 3.15 8.63
C ALA A 271 -13.37 2.54 9.69
N PHE A 272 -13.42 1.20 9.75
CA PHE A 272 -14.26 0.49 10.73
C PHE A 272 -13.81 0.77 12.18
N GLU A 273 -12.50 0.79 12.45
CA GLU A 273 -11.99 1.00 13.81
C GLU A 273 -12.38 2.35 14.42
N SER A 274 -12.63 3.34 13.58
CA SER A 274 -13.07 4.68 14.00
C SER A 274 -14.58 4.89 13.87
N HIS A 275 -15.36 3.86 13.47
CA HIS A 275 -16.79 3.94 13.16
C HIS A 275 -17.14 4.99 12.11
N THR A 276 -16.20 5.29 11.21
CA THR A 276 -16.38 6.26 10.12
C THR A 276 -16.57 5.62 8.75
N ALA A 277 -16.32 4.31 8.61
CA ALA A 277 -16.71 3.58 7.41
C ALA A 277 -18.24 3.65 7.21
N ALA A 278 -18.68 4.05 6.00
CA ALA A 278 -20.10 4.33 5.74
C ALA A 278 -20.88 3.05 5.40
N LEU A 279 -21.86 2.71 6.21
CA LEU A 279 -22.64 1.48 6.15
C LEU A 279 -24.06 1.70 5.67
N LEU A 280 -24.61 0.73 4.93
CA LEU A 280 -26.04 0.69 4.55
C LEU A 280 -26.96 0.40 5.74
N GLU A 281 -26.50 -0.41 6.69
CA GLU A 281 -27.13 -0.66 7.96
C GLU A 281 -26.25 -0.13 9.09
N PRO A 282 -26.81 0.27 10.26
CA PRO A 282 -26.01 0.88 11.32
C PRO A 282 -24.95 -0.08 11.87
N TYR A 283 -23.95 0.45 12.55
CA TYR A 283 -23.00 -0.34 13.32
C TYR A 283 -23.77 -1.20 14.33
N ALA A 284 -23.31 -2.44 14.56
CA ALA A 284 -24.03 -3.38 15.41
C ALA A 284 -23.96 -3.00 16.90
N ASP A 285 -22.91 -2.33 17.32
CA ASP A 285 -22.68 -1.78 18.65
C ASP A 285 -23.20 -0.34 18.84
N GLU A 286 -23.53 0.35 17.72
CA GLU A 286 -24.10 1.70 17.72
C GLU A 286 -25.31 1.78 16.76
N PRO A 287 -26.54 1.42 17.23
CA PRO A 287 -27.70 1.21 16.36
C PRO A 287 -28.21 2.44 15.58
N ASP A 288 -27.80 3.66 15.95
CA ASP A 288 -28.19 4.89 15.26
C ASP A 288 -27.03 5.48 14.42
N HIS A 289 -25.89 4.78 14.37
CA HIS A 289 -24.69 5.25 13.70
C HIS A 289 -24.38 4.45 12.43
N TYR A 290 -24.27 5.15 11.29
CA TYR A 290 -24.06 4.57 9.96
C TYR A 290 -22.69 4.90 9.36
N GLY A 291 -21.76 5.46 10.14
CA GLY A 291 -20.55 6.06 9.61
C GLY A 291 -20.84 7.30 8.79
N THR A 292 -19.83 7.77 8.05
CA THR A 292 -19.89 9.07 7.37
C THR A 292 -19.43 8.96 5.93
N LEU A 293 -20.24 9.43 4.98
CA LEU A 293 -19.77 9.73 3.62
C LEU A 293 -19.10 11.09 3.62
N THR A 294 -17.88 11.15 3.10
CA THR A 294 -17.08 12.40 3.02
C THR A 294 -17.68 13.36 2.00
N TYR A 295 -18.25 12.84 0.93
CA TYR A 295 -18.80 13.63 -0.19
C TYR A 295 -20.27 13.32 -0.39
N THR A 296 -21.03 14.31 -0.86
CA THR A 296 -22.38 14.06 -1.36
C THR A 296 -22.34 13.21 -2.62
N GLN A 297 -23.44 12.54 -2.94
CA GLN A 297 -23.55 11.75 -4.19
C GLN A 297 -23.28 12.62 -5.44
N LYS A 298 -23.71 13.88 -5.41
CA LYS A 298 -23.51 14.81 -6.52
C LYS A 298 -22.03 15.14 -6.72
N GLU A 299 -21.32 15.49 -5.66
CA GLU A 299 -19.87 15.81 -5.71
C GLU A 299 -19.07 14.63 -6.25
N MET A 300 -19.30 13.42 -5.70
CA MET A 300 -18.62 12.21 -6.16
C MET A 300 -18.93 11.89 -7.62
N SER A 301 -20.20 12.02 -8.03
CA SER A 301 -20.60 11.73 -9.42
C SER A 301 -20.07 12.77 -10.41
N ASP A 302 -20.04 14.05 -10.05
CA ASP A 302 -19.49 15.12 -10.88
C ASP A 302 -17.97 14.95 -11.05
N PHE A 303 -17.25 14.66 -9.98
CA PHE A 303 -15.82 14.39 -10.01
C PHE A 303 -15.49 13.21 -10.93
N ILE A 304 -16.11 12.05 -10.69
CA ILE A 304 -15.85 10.83 -11.46
C ILE A 304 -16.19 11.04 -12.94
N LEU A 305 -17.31 11.73 -13.24
CA LEU A 305 -17.71 12.02 -14.63
C LEU A 305 -16.66 12.89 -15.33
N GLN A 306 -16.18 13.96 -14.70
CA GLN A 306 -15.16 14.84 -15.25
C GLN A 306 -13.83 14.10 -15.45
N ALA A 307 -13.37 13.35 -14.46
CA ALA A 307 -12.15 12.56 -14.55
C ALA A 307 -12.23 11.51 -15.68
N HIS A 308 -13.35 10.79 -15.76
CA HIS A 308 -13.59 9.82 -16.82
C HIS A 308 -13.64 10.45 -18.21
N GLN A 309 -14.24 11.66 -18.34
CA GLN A 309 -14.30 12.43 -19.59
C GLN A 309 -12.90 12.82 -20.09
N GLN A 310 -11.96 13.10 -19.19
CA GLN A 310 -10.55 13.38 -19.53
C GLN A 310 -9.75 12.11 -19.87
N GLY A 311 -10.35 10.94 -19.75
CA GLY A 311 -9.68 9.67 -20.01
C GLY A 311 -8.86 9.15 -18.84
N PHE A 312 -8.93 9.74 -17.65
CA PHE A 312 -8.21 9.26 -16.49
C PHE A 312 -8.74 7.92 -15.99
N GLN A 313 -7.84 7.12 -15.45
CA GLN A 313 -8.18 6.06 -14.51
C GLN A 313 -8.44 6.70 -13.15
N VAL A 314 -9.57 6.36 -12.53
CA VAL A 314 -9.97 6.90 -11.22
C VAL A 314 -9.83 5.82 -10.16
N ALA A 315 -9.27 6.15 -8.99
CA ALA A 315 -9.20 5.26 -7.84
C ALA A 315 -9.76 5.97 -6.60
N ILE A 316 -10.66 5.31 -5.86
CA ILE A 316 -11.37 5.87 -4.71
C ILE A 316 -11.37 4.85 -3.57
N HIS A 317 -11.03 5.31 -2.35
CA HIS A 317 -11.12 4.53 -1.13
C HIS A 317 -12.56 4.33 -0.69
N CYS A 318 -12.94 3.09 -0.40
CA CYS A 318 -14.24 2.72 0.16
C CYS A 318 -14.10 1.46 1.04
N GLU A 319 -14.33 1.59 2.34
CA GLU A 319 -14.41 0.44 3.24
C GLU A 319 -15.85 -0.06 3.39
N GLY A 320 -16.78 0.84 3.71
CA GLY A 320 -18.18 0.51 3.96
C GLY A 320 -19.02 0.29 2.72
N ASP A 321 -20.04 -0.55 2.82
CA ASP A 321 -20.93 -0.91 1.70
C ASP A 321 -21.75 0.28 1.18
N ARG A 322 -22.01 1.33 1.98
CA ARG A 322 -22.65 2.56 1.54
C ARG A 322 -21.70 3.44 0.71
N ALA A 323 -20.42 3.50 1.08
CA ALA A 323 -19.42 4.22 0.27
C ALA A 323 -19.17 3.48 -1.05
N ILE A 324 -19.08 2.15 -1.03
CA ILE A 324 -19.02 1.31 -2.23
C ILE A 324 -20.20 1.60 -3.15
N GLU A 325 -21.44 1.71 -2.59
CA GLU A 325 -22.62 2.04 -3.38
C GLU A 325 -22.52 3.41 -4.06
N GLN A 326 -22.07 4.44 -3.32
CA GLN A 326 -21.92 5.80 -3.85
C GLN A 326 -20.94 5.84 -5.02
N VAL A 327 -19.79 5.20 -4.87
CA VAL A 327 -18.73 5.23 -5.89
C VAL A 327 -19.10 4.36 -7.08
N LEU A 328 -19.63 3.17 -6.85
CA LEU A 328 -20.06 2.25 -7.91
C LEU A 328 -21.18 2.87 -8.77
N PHE A 329 -22.19 3.50 -8.14
CA PHE A 329 -23.22 4.24 -8.85
C PHE A 329 -22.63 5.35 -9.73
N SER A 330 -21.62 6.06 -9.23
CA SER A 330 -20.96 7.15 -9.95
C SER A 330 -20.16 6.64 -11.14
N TYR A 331 -19.40 5.52 -10.98
CA TYR A 331 -18.72 4.85 -12.10
C TYR A 331 -19.70 4.39 -13.16
N GLU A 332 -20.74 3.66 -12.78
CA GLU A 332 -21.76 3.18 -13.71
C GLU A 332 -22.43 4.32 -14.47
N SER A 333 -22.68 5.45 -13.79
CA SER A 333 -23.28 6.62 -14.41
C SER A 333 -22.37 7.26 -15.45
N ALA A 334 -21.08 7.39 -15.16
CA ALA A 334 -20.08 7.89 -16.11
C ALA A 334 -19.93 6.94 -17.30
N LEU A 335 -19.84 5.64 -17.07
CA LEU A 335 -19.71 4.61 -18.10
C LEU A 335 -20.92 4.55 -19.02
N ARG A 336 -22.15 4.64 -18.49
CA ARG A 336 -23.39 4.70 -19.31
C ARG A 336 -23.43 5.93 -20.18
N ARG A 337 -22.90 7.07 -19.70
CA ARG A 337 -22.97 8.36 -20.40
C ARG A 337 -21.89 8.51 -21.48
N LEU A 338 -20.68 8.03 -21.21
CA LEU A 338 -19.50 8.31 -22.03
C LEU A 338 -18.89 7.06 -22.68
N GLY A 339 -19.26 5.86 -22.24
CA GLY A 339 -18.65 4.59 -22.69
C GLY A 339 -17.28 4.35 -22.09
N ARG A 340 -16.33 3.85 -22.87
CA ARG A 340 -14.95 3.43 -22.51
C ARG A 340 -14.91 2.08 -21.78
N ASN A 341 -14.72 1.00 -22.53
CA ASN A 341 -14.75 -0.37 -22.02
C ASN A 341 -13.52 -0.75 -21.17
N ASP A 342 -12.31 -0.27 -21.53
CA ASP A 342 -11.07 -0.54 -20.78
C ASP A 342 -10.64 0.70 -20.00
N HIS A 343 -11.33 0.98 -18.91
CA HIS A 343 -11.07 2.13 -18.02
C HIS A 343 -10.28 1.73 -16.77
N ARG A 344 -10.45 0.50 -16.29
CA ARG A 344 -9.82 -0.07 -15.07
C ARG A 344 -9.94 0.84 -13.86
N HIS A 345 -11.09 1.53 -13.69
CA HIS A 345 -11.35 2.32 -12.48
C HIS A 345 -11.29 1.42 -11.26
N ARG A 346 -10.78 1.95 -10.15
CA ARG A 346 -10.48 1.19 -8.96
C ARG A 346 -11.37 1.61 -7.80
N ILE A 347 -11.78 0.65 -7.00
CA ILE A 347 -12.24 0.83 -5.63
C ILE A 347 -11.16 0.25 -4.73
N GLU A 348 -10.55 1.11 -3.92
CA GLU A 348 -9.54 0.72 -2.95
C GLU A 348 -10.22 0.21 -1.68
N HIS A 349 -9.62 -0.77 -1.03
CA HIS A 349 -10.11 -1.54 0.12
C HIS A 349 -11.25 -2.47 -0.25
N PHE A 350 -12.38 -1.98 -0.70
CA PHE A 350 -13.53 -2.77 -1.17
C PHE A 350 -13.92 -3.90 -0.20
N GLU A 351 -14.01 -3.56 1.13
CA GLU A 351 -13.90 -4.56 2.17
C GLU A 351 -15.16 -5.38 2.40
N ILE A 352 -16.36 -4.77 2.46
CA ILE A 352 -17.61 -5.48 2.75
C ILE A 352 -18.69 -5.31 1.68
N PRO A 353 -18.40 -5.50 0.39
CA PRO A 353 -19.40 -5.35 -0.65
C PRO A 353 -20.59 -6.31 -0.44
N THR A 354 -21.78 -5.88 -0.86
CA THR A 354 -22.92 -6.76 -1.01
C THR A 354 -22.80 -7.60 -2.28
N GLU A 355 -23.52 -8.70 -2.38
CA GLU A 355 -23.54 -9.53 -3.59
C GLU A 355 -23.97 -8.76 -4.84
N ASN A 356 -24.97 -7.88 -4.73
CA ASN A 356 -25.38 -6.98 -5.82
C ASN A 356 -24.25 -6.02 -6.25
N GLN A 357 -23.48 -5.51 -5.31
CA GLN A 357 -22.34 -4.63 -5.63
C GLN A 357 -21.23 -5.40 -6.32
N LEU A 358 -20.96 -6.65 -5.95
CA LEU A 358 -19.99 -7.51 -6.63
C LEU A 358 -20.39 -7.79 -8.08
N GLU A 359 -21.67 -8.15 -8.31
CA GLU A 359 -22.21 -8.38 -9.66
C GLU A 359 -22.06 -7.12 -10.53
N ARG A 360 -22.43 -5.95 -9.99
CA ARG A 360 -22.34 -4.66 -10.71
C ARG A 360 -20.91 -4.26 -10.97
N ALA A 361 -20.01 -4.42 -9.99
CA ALA A 361 -18.59 -4.12 -10.14
C ALA A 361 -17.94 -5.00 -11.23
N ALA A 362 -18.23 -6.30 -11.24
CA ALA A 362 -17.80 -7.21 -12.28
C ALA A 362 -18.29 -6.78 -13.68
N LYS A 363 -19.58 -6.49 -13.80
CA LYS A 363 -20.20 -6.03 -15.06
C LYS A 363 -19.63 -4.69 -15.53
N ALA A 364 -19.31 -3.79 -14.61
CA ALA A 364 -18.71 -2.50 -14.91
C ALA A 364 -17.21 -2.57 -15.19
N GLY A 365 -16.53 -3.71 -14.95
CA GLY A 365 -15.09 -3.86 -15.12
C GLY A 365 -14.26 -3.09 -14.08
N ILE A 366 -14.78 -2.97 -12.86
CA ILE A 366 -14.08 -2.31 -11.75
C ILE A 366 -12.94 -3.21 -11.24
N VAL A 367 -11.82 -2.58 -10.92
CA VAL A 367 -10.68 -3.24 -10.26
C VAL A 367 -10.81 -3.07 -8.75
N ALA A 368 -10.63 -4.15 -8.01
CA ALA A 368 -10.58 -4.13 -6.55
C ALA A 368 -9.12 -4.02 -6.05
N GLY A 369 -8.79 -2.89 -5.42
CA GLY A 369 -7.48 -2.66 -4.78
C GLY A 369 -7.51 -3.18 -3.34
N MET A 370 -7.06 -4.40 -3.11
CA MET A 370 -7.18 -5.10 -1.84
C MET A 370 -5.92 -5.00 -0.99
N GLN A 371 -6.08 -5.05 0.35
CA GLN A 371 -4.98 -5.06 1.31
C GLN A 371 -4.99 -6.36 2.13
N PRO A 372 -4.48 -7.49 1.58
CA PRO A 372 -4.57 -8.77 2.28
C PRO A 372 -3.85 -8.80 3.63
N ALA A 373 -2.80 -7.97 3.80
CA ALA A 373 -2.08 -7.85 5.07
C ALA A 373 -2.95 -7.27 6.21
N PHE A 374 -4.10 -6.68 5.91
CA PHE A 374 -5.07 -6.23 6.93
C PHE A 374 -5.64 -7.40 7.72
N LEU A 375 -5.83 -8.58 7.10
CA LEU A 375 -6.36 -9.76 7.77
C LEU A 375 -5.52 -10.17 9.00
N PRO A 376 -4.20 -10.49 8.90
CA PRO A 376 -3.41 -10.82 10.07
C PRO A 376 -3.20 -9.63 10.99
N PHE A 377 -3.19 -8.41 10.45
CA PHE A 377 -2.91 -7.22 11.21
C PHE A 377 -4.07 -6.79 12.10
N PHE A 378 -5.29 -6.77 11.57
CA PHE A 378 -6.48 -6.33 12.28
C PHE A 378 -7.26 -7.47 12.92
N PHE A 379 -7.34 -8.63 12.25
CA PHE A 379 -8.20 -9.74 12.68
C PHE A 379 -7.53 -10.71 13.64
N PHE A 380 -6.28 -11.13 13.40
CA PHE A 380 -5.64 -12.17 14.21
C PHE A 380 -5.03 -11.67 15.53
N ARG A 381 -4.78 -10.39 15.67
CA ARG A 381 -4.20 -9.80 16.89
C ARG A 381 -5.26 -9.30 17.89
N GLY A 382 -6.34 -10.06 18.04
CA GLY A 382 -7.46 -9.71 18.94
C GLY A 382 -8.58 -8.93 18.27
N GLY A 383 -8.58 -8.85 16.94
CA GLY A 383 -9.46 -7.98 16.18
C GLY A 383 -10.78 -8.61 15.70
N ILE A 384 -10.84 -9.94 15.47
CA ILE A 384 -12.07 -10.54 14.88
C ILE A 384 -13.31 -10.32 15.75
N GLU A 385 -13.18 -10.44 17.06
CA GLU A 385 -14.27 -10.19 18.04
C GLU A 385 -14.69 -8.72 18.02
N ARG A 386 -13.74 -7.81 17.86
CA ARG A 386 -13.98 -6.38 17.73
C ARG A 386 -14.71 -6.06 16.43
N TYR A 387 -14.30 -6.62 15.32
CA TYR A 387 -15.00 -6.45 14.04
C TYR A 387 -16.38 -7.10 14.06
N GLU A 388 -16.55 -8.23 14.77
CA GLU A 388 -17.88 -8.82 14.99
C GLU A 388 -18.78 -7.88 15.80
N ALA A 389 -18.22 -7.18 16.81
CA ALA A 389 -18.98 -6.17 17.56
C ALA A 389 -19.45 -5.03 16.66
N PHE A 390 -18.57 -4.48 15.78
CA PHE A 390 -18.90 -3.38 14.88
C PHE A 390 -19.90 -3.77 13.78
N LEU A 391 -19.64 -4.90 13.12
CA LEU A 391 -20.37 -5.32 11.91
C LEU A 391 -21.50 -6.30 12.17
N GLY A 392 -21.45 -7.03 13.29
CA GLY A 392 -22.28 -8.20 13.52
C GLY A 392 -21.87 -9.39 12.65
N LYS A 393 -22.27 -10.60 13.07
CA LYS A 393 -21.87 -11.87 12.42
C LYS A 393 -22.19 -11.96 10.93
N ALA A 394 -23.29 -11.38 10.49
CA ALA A 394 -23.73 -11.48 9.09
C ALA A 394 -22.83 -10.67 8.15
N ARG A 395 -22.50 -9.44 8.51
CA ARG A 395 -21.63 -8.57 7.69
C ARG A 395 -20.18 -8.99 7.76
N LEU A 396 -19.72 -9.46 8.93
CA LEU A 396 -18.35 -9.98 9.08
C LEU A 396 -18.04 -11.13 8.11
N LYS A 397 -19.03 -11.94 7.72
CA LYS A 397 -18.84 -12.99 6.70
C LYS A 397 -18.52 -12.46 5.30
N ARG A 398 -18.84 -11.21 5.03
CA ARG A 398 -18.60 -10.55 3.72
C ARG A 398 -17.29 -9.79 3.65
N ILE A 399 -16.50 -9.80 4.73
CA ILE A 399 -15.27 -9.01 4.78
C ILE A 399 -14.19 -9.63 3.89
N HIS A 400 -13.58 -8.81 3.06
CA HIS A 400 -12.54 -9.22 2.09
C HIS A 400 -12.93 -10.50 1.30
N PRO A 401 -14.02 -10.51 0.53
CA PRO A 401 -14.58 -11.71 -0.07
C PRO A 401 -13.80 -12.14 -1.33
N TYR A 402 -12.51 -12.50 -1.16
CA TYR A 402 -11.57 -12.75 -2.26
C TYR A 402 -12.02 -13.85 -3.20
N ARG A 403 -12.45 -15.01 -2.65
CA ARG A 403 -12.88 -16.14 -3.48
C ARG A 403 -14.16 -15.82 -4.22
N THR A 404 -15.06 -15.10 -3.57
CA THR A 404 -16.29 -14.62 -4.17
C THR A 404 -15.99 -13.62 -5.27
N MET A 405 -15.12 -12.61 -5.06
CA MET A 405 -14.68 -11.67 -6.10
C MET A 405 -14.06 -12.40 -7.30
N LEU A 406 -13.20 -13.39 -7.04
CA LEU A 406 -12.60 -14.22 -8.10
C LEU A 406 -13.68 -14.94 -8.93
N SER A 407 -14.72 -15.45 -8.29
CA SER A 407 -15.82 -16.17 -8.96
C SER A 407 -16.65 -15.26 -9.87
N TYR A 408 -16.77 -13.97 -9.53
CA TYR A 408 -17.38 -12.95 -10.39
C TYR A 408 -16.45 -12.44 -11.50
N GLY A 409 -15.17 -12.86 -11.52
CA GLY A 409 -14.19 -12.40 -12.49
C GLY A 409 -13.69 -10.97 -12.26
N ILE A 410 -13.83 -10.44 -11.03
CA ILE A 410 -13.32 -9.12 -10.66
C ILE A 410 -11.78 -9.18 -10.65
N LEU A 411 -11.14 -8.25 -11.34
CA LEU A 411 -9.69 -8.08 -11.25
C LEU A 411 -9.33 -7.51 -9.88
N MET A 412 -8.66 -8.33 -9.07
CA MET A 412 -8.14 -7.90 -7.76
C MET A 412 -6.64 -7.65 -7.83
N THR A 413 -6.16 -6.64 -7.11
CA THR A 413 -4.74 -6.38 -6.88
C THR A 413 -4.41 -6.43 -5.39
N GLY A 414 -3.15 -6.66 -5.04
CA GLY A 414 -2.69 -6.66 -3.66
C GLY A 414 -1.79 -5.46 -3.37
N GLY A 415 -2.07 -4.78 -2.28
CA GLY A 415 -1.26 -3.68 -1.77
C GLY A 415 -1.09 -3.75 -0.25
N SER A 416 -0.11 -3.04 0.27
CA SER A 416 0.17 -2.96 1.71
C SER A 416 -0.58 -1.85 2.42
N ASP A 417 -0.95 -0.81 1.67
CA ASP A 417 -1.37 0.47 2.24
C ASP A 417 -0.32 1.05 3.21
N SER A 418 0.96 0.82 2.88
CA SER A 418 2.05 1.31 3.73
C SER A 418 1.99 2.85 3.85
N PRO A 419 2.12 3.38 5.09
CA PRO A 419 2.65 2.76 6.29
C PRO A 419 1.61 2.10 7.22
N VAL A 420 0.34 1.93 6.83
CA VAL A 420 -0.68 1.27 7.66
C VAL A 420 -0.27 -0.17 7.97
N THR A 421 0.12 -0.93 6.94
CA THR A 421 0.88 -2.18 7.12
C THR A 421 2.24 -2.08 6.45
N LYS A 422 3.15 -2.98 6.79
CA LYS A 422 4.49 -3.02 6.17
C LYS A 422 4.38 -3.52 4.73
N ILE A 423 5.23 -3.02 3.84
CA ILE A 423 5.42 -3.59 2.50
C ILE A 423 5.97 -5.00 2.68
N ASP A 424 5.12 -6.00 2.49
CA ASP A 424 5.48 -7.43 2.57
C ASP A 424 4.53 -8.28 1.71
N PRO A 425 4.80 -8.43 0.41
CA PRO A 425 3.94 -9.21 -0.50
C PRO A 425 3.77 -10.66 -0.07
N LEU A 426 4.80 -11.31 0.50
CA LEU A 426 4.69 -12.70 0.97
C LEU A 426 3.72 -12.83 2.15
N LEU A 427 3.68 -11.85 3.05
CA LEU A 427 2.65 -11.76 4.09
C LEU A 427 1.26 -11.60 3.48
N GLY A 428 1.11 -10.70 2.48
CA GLY A 428 -0.16 -10.50 1.78
C GLY A 428 -0.64 -11.76 1.05
N ILE A 429 0.26 -12.45 0.36
CA ILE A 429 -0.03 -13.73 -0.31
C ILE A 429 -0.45 -14.80 0.69
N SER A 430 0.29 -14.93 1.80
CA SER A 430 -0.03 -15.82 2.91
C SER A 430 -1.43 -15.52 3.47
N ALA A 431 -1.73 -14.25 3.72
CA ALA A 431 -3.00 -13.80 4.27
C ALA A 431 -4.18 -14.12 3.35
N ALA A 432 -4.08 -13.81 2.06
CA ALA A 432 -5.13 -14.08 1.08
C ALA A 432 -5.37 -15.61 0.89
N ALA A 433 -4.31 -16.41 0.93
CA ALA A 433 -4.40 -17.87 0.82
C ALA A 433 -4.83 -18.56 2.13
N ASN A 434 -4.70 -17.87 3.27
CA ASN A 434 -5.05 -18.39 4.59
C ASN A 434 -6.14 -17.56 5.27
N HIS A 435 -7.06 -17.01 4.47
CA HIS A 435 -8.19 -16.20 4.95
C HIS A 435 -8.90 -16.87 6.14
N PRO A 436 -9.31 -16.12 7.20
CA PRO A 436 -10.01 -16.70 8.38
C PRO A 436 -11.30 -17.41 8.02
N HIS A 437 -12.03 -16.92 7.00
CA HIS A 437 -13.17 -17.64 6.44
C HIS A 437 -12.67 -18.60 5.35
N PRO A 438 -12.74 -19.93 5.57
CA PRO A 438 -12.18 -20.91 4.63
C PRO A 438 -12.72 -20.81 3.19
N ASP A 439 -13.99 -20.41 3.06
CA ASP A 439 -14.67 -20.27 1.76
C ASP A 439 -14.13 -19.09 0.94
N GLU A 440 -13.46 -18.13 1.58
CA GLU A 440 -12.86 -16.95 0.93
C GLU A 440 -11.35 -17.09 0.67
N ARG A 441 -10.74 -18.23 1.02
CA ARG A 441 -9.33 -18.50 0.75
C ARG A 441 -9.05 -18.57 -0.75
N LEU A 442 -8.06 -17.81 -1.19
CA LEU A 442 -7.57 -17.92 -2.57
C LEU A 442 -6.65 -19.14 -2.75
N PRO A 443 -6.67 -19.78 -3.91
CA PRO A 443 -5.53 -20.62 -4.32
C PRO A 443 -4.25 -19.81 -4.32
N VAL A 444 -3.13 -20.38 -3.87
CA VAL A 444 -1.87 -19.65 -3.71
C VAL A 444 -1.43 -18.95 -4.99
N LEU A 445 -1.59 -19.60 -6.15
CA LEU A 445 -1.25 -18.97 -7.43
C LEU A 445 -2.10 -17.73 -7.73
N GLU A 446 -3.38 -17.73 -7.36
CA GLU A 446 -4.22 -16.54 -7.51
C GLU A 446 -3.81 -15.44 -6.53
N ALA A 447 -3.43 -15.81 -5.29
CA ALA A 447 -2.88 -14.85 -4.33
C ALA A 447 -1.55 -14.22 -4.82
N ILE A 448 -0.66 -15.00 -5.45
CA ILE A 448 0.57 -14.49 -6.08
C ILE A 448 0.24 -13.50 -7.21
N LYS A 449 -0.79 -13.79 -8.04
CA LYS A 449 -1.19 -12.90 -9.13
C LYS A 449 -1.64 -11.52 -8.64
N LEU A 450 -2.18 -11.40 -7.42
CA LEU A 450 -2.54 -10.10 -6.84
C LEU A 450 -1.34 -9.14 -6.80
N PHE A 451 -0.17 -9.66 -6.45
CA PHE A 451 1.07 -8.91 -6.30
C PHE A 451 2.01 -9.01 -7.51
N THR A 452 1.54 -9.45 -8.67
CA THR A 452 2.33 -9.57 -9.89
C THR A 452 1.53 -9.12 -11.11
N ILE A 453 1.04 -10.03 -11.93
CA ILE A 453 0.38 -9.72 -13.21
C ILE A 453 -0.90 -8.89 -13.04
N ASN A 454 -1.64 -9.05 -11.94
CA ASN A 454 -2.84 -8.25 -11.70
C ASN A 454 -2.49 -6.80 -11.34
N GLY A 455 -1.42 -6.57 -10.56
CA GLY A 455 -0.87 -5.24 -10.33
C GLY A 455 -0.50 -4.55 -11.63
N ALA A 456 0.24 -5.25 -12.52
CA ALA A 456 0.58 -4.74 -13.85
C ALA A 456 -0.67 -4.43 -14.69
N LYS A 457 -1.64 -5.35 -14.73
CA LYS A 457 -2.91 -5.14 -15.45
C LYS A 457 -3.66 -3.91 -14.94
N SER A 458 -3.73 -3.72 -13.63
CA SER A 458 -4.45 -2.56 -13.08
C SER A 458 -3.84 -1.22 -13.50
N ALA A 459 -2.56 -1.18 -13.85
CA ALA A 459 -1.84 -0.01 -14.31
C ALA A 459 -1.67 0.08 -15.85
N PHE A 460 -2.24 -0.85 -16.63
CA PHE A 460 -2.06 -0.99 -18.09
C PHE A 460 -0.62 -1.36 -18.50
N GLU A 461 0.12 -2.03 -17.64
CA GLU A 461 1.54 -2.37 -17.85
C GLU A 461 1.76 -3.89 -18.04
N GLU A 462 0.71 -4.68 -18.22
CA GLU A 462 0.80 -6.14 -18.38
C GLU A 462 1.59 -6.60 -19.61
N ASN A 463 1.77 -5.73 -20.59
CA ASN A 463 2.63 -6.01 -21.75
C ASN A 463 4.12 -5.76 -21.48
N GLU A 464 4.42 -5.06 -20.38
CA GLU A 464 5.78 -4.63 -20.02
C GLU A 464 6.36 -5.43 -18.84
N LYS A 465 5.50 -5.84 -17.88
CA LYS A 465 5.91 -6.52 -16.64
C LYS A 465 4.81 -7.42 -16.05
N GLY A 466 5.04 -8.00 -14.89
CA GLY A 466 4.07 -8.80 -14.12
C GLY A 466 4.00 -10.27 -14.49
N SER A 467 4.68 -10.70 -15.56
CA SER A 467 4.92 -12.10 -15.92
C SER A 467 6.31 -12.27 -16.56
N ILE A 468 6.87 -13.49 -16.51
CA ILE A 468 8.18 -13.80 -17.07
C ILE A 468 7.99 -14.28 -18.51
N GLU A 469 8.09 -13.35 -19.46
CA GLU A 469 7.92 -13.57 -20.89
C GLU A 469 8.96 -12.78 -21.69
N ALA A 470 9.39 -13.34 -22.85
CA ALA A 470 10.33 -12.66 -23.72
C ALA A 470 9.79 -11.27 -24.17
N GLY A 471 10.64 -10.27 -24.11
CA GLY A 471 10.34 -8.88 -24.44
C GLY A 471 9.91 -8.02 -23.24
N LYS A 472 9.48 -8.60 -22.13
CA LYS A 472 9.12 -7.88 -20.91
C LYS A 472 10.35 -7.49 -20.11
N ALA A 473 10.20 -6.53 -19.21
CA ALA A 473 11.24 -6.11 -18.27
C ALA A 473 11.73 -7.30 -17.43
N ALA A 474 13.02 -7.35 -17.20
CA ALA A 474 13.64 -8.33 -16.29
C ALA A 474 13.48 -7.87 -14.82
N ASP A 475 12.24 -7.63 -14.43
CA ASP A 475 11.81 -7.35 -13.05
C ASP A 475 11.49 -8.68 -12.39
N LEU A 476 12.39 -9.15 -11.52
CA LEU A 476 12.35 -10.52 -11.00
C LEU A 476 12.57 -10.55 -9.50
N VAL A 477 11.98 -11.55 -8.84
CA VAL A 477 12.31 -11.92 -7.47
C VAL A 477 12.74 -13.39 -7.40
N VAL A 478 13.84 -13.64 -6.71
CA VAL A 478 14.33 -15.00 -6.41
C VAL A 478 13.99 -15.29 -4.96
N LEU A 479 13.29 -16.39 -4.74
CA LEU A 479 12.85 -16.87 -3.42
C LEU A 479 13.57 -18.17 -3.05
N SER A 480 13.80 -18.36 -1.74
CA SER A 480 14.41 -19.58 -1.21
C SER A 480 13.60 -20.85 -1.51
N GLU A 481 12.26 -20.74 -1.60
CA GLU A 481 11.33 -21.85 -1.78
C GLU A 481 10.19 -21.46 -2.74
N ASP A 482 9.47 -22.46 -3.24
CA ASP A 482 8.28 -22.27 -4.10
C ASP A 482 7.04 -21.98 -3.23
N PRO A 483 6.53 -20.74 -3.21
CA PRO A 483 5.34 -20.40 -2.42
C PRO A 483 4.10 -21.19 -2.87
N SER A 484 4.02 -21.62 -4.15
CA SER A 484 2.87 -22.38 -4.66
C SER A 484 2.79 -23.80 -4.10
N SER A 485 3.89 -24.32 -3.58
CA SER A 485 4.00 -25.65 -2.95
C SER A 485 4.02 -25.57 -1.42
N ALA A 486 4.20 -24.38 -0.85
CA ALA A 486 4.27 -24.17 0.59
C ALA A 486 2.87 -24.24 1.23
N HIS A 487 2.83 -24.59 2.53
CA HIS A 487 1.59 -24.40 3.30
C HIS A 487 1.27 -22.90 3.39
N PRO A 488 0.03 -22.46 3.12
CA PRO A 488 -0.32 -21.03 3.09
C PRO A 488 0.21 -20.22 4.28
N GLY A 489 0.06 -20.70 5.51
CA GLY A 489 0.53 -20.03 6.73
C GLY A 489 2.06 -20.04 6.94
N LYS A 490 2.86 -20.56 5.98
CA LYS A 490 4.32 -20.50 5.99
C LYS A 490 4.89 -19.64 4.87
N ILE A 491 4.08 -19.15 3.95
CA ILE A 491 4.54 -18.35 2.81
C ILE A 491 5.25 -17.09 3.28
N GLU A 492 4.77 -16.44 4.33
CA GLU A 492 5.38 -15.25 4.92
C GLU A 492 6.80 -15.48 5.47
N THR A 493 7.19 -16.73 5.71
CA THR A 493 8.54 -17.09 6.21
C THR A 493 9.55 -17.39 5.09
N ILE A 494 9.11 -17.46 3.83
CA ILE A 494 9.98 -17.66 2.68
C ILE A 494 10.90 -16.44 2.51
N SER A 495 12.19 -16.70 2.33
CA SER A 495 13.17 -15.63 2.17
C SER A 495 13.23 -15.12 0.73
N VAL A 496 13.27 -13.81 0.58
CA VAL A 496 13.73 -13.17 -0.65
C VAL A 496 15.25 -13.26 -0.69
N GLU A 497 15.78 -13.85 -1.73
CA GLU A 497 17.22 -14.08 -1.94
C GLU A 497 17.83 -13.02 -2.84
N MET A 498 17.08 -12.58 -3.86
CA MET A 498 17.51 -11.55 -4.81
C MET A 498 16.30 -10.84 -5.41
N THR A 499 16.45 -9.54 -5.68
CA THR A 499 15.47 -8.74 -6.42
C THR A 499 16.18 -8.02 -7.55
N LEU A 500 15.61 -8.11 -8.75
CA LEU A 500 16.13 -7.44 -9.93
C LEU A 500 15.09 -6.47 -10.50
N VAL A 501 15.55 -5.29 -10.88
CA VAL A 501 14.77 -4.29 -11.61
C VAL A 501 15.49 -4.01 -12.92
N ASN A 502 14.82 -4.18 -14.05
CA ASN A 502 15.42 -4.09 -15.37
C ASN A 502 16.72 -4.93 -15.51
N GLY A 503 16.75 -6.13 -14.91
CA GLY A 503 17.91 -7.02 -14.93
C GLY A 503 19.07 -6.63 -14.02
N GLU A 504 19.00 -5.48 -13.35
CA GLU A 504 19.99 -5.05 -12.37
C GLU A 504 19.62 -5.54 -10.97
N VAL A 505 20.60 -6.09 -10.25
CA VAL A 505 20.39 -6.57 -8.87
C VAL A 505 20.29 -5.37 -7.94
N VAL A 506 19.08 -5.11 -7.42
CA VAL A 506 18.80 -4.04 -6.44
C VAL A 506 18.83 -4.54 -4.99
N PHE A 507 18.69 -5.84 -4.79
CA PHE A 507 18.86 -6.51 -3.51
C PHE A 507 19.43 -7.92 -3.69
N SER A 508 20.33 -8.33 -2.82
CA SER A 508 20.83 -9.70 -2.70
C SER A 508 21.11 -10.02 -1.24
N ARG A 509 20.56 -11.15 -0.81
CA ARG A 509 20.88 -11.71 0.53
C ARG A 509 22.25 -12.39 0.44
N ASN A 510 23.22 -11.94 1.24
CA ASN A 510 24.58 -12.48 1.33
C ASN A 510 24.59 -13.91 1.86
#